data_f85d32c9183381559372cc8f4d0e915f
#
_entry.id   f85d32c9183381559372cc8f4d0e915f
#
_cell.length_a   1.000
_cell.length_b   1.000
_cell.length_c   1.000
_cell.angle_alpha   90.00
_cell.angle_beta   90.00
_cell.angle_gamma   90.00
#
_symmetry.space_group_name_H-M   'P 1'
#
loop_
_entity.id
_entity.type
_entity.pdbx_description
1 polymer ?
#
loop_
_entity_poly.entity_id
_entity_poly.type
_entity_poly.pdbx_seq_one_letter_code
_entity_poly.pdbx_strand_id
1 'polypeptide(L)'
;MTSLNTPFSVHQTLTVSDWVKKWSHVLSENSRILDLACGYGRHAMWLSSLKMDVLALDKDPLALERVQSMGITTMCADLENAPWPLADQRFDALVVTNYLWRSLWPNLLDCVKEGGFVIYETFCEGHQAYGKPSRADFLLKSGELLEVFESFKVLGFEEGLLSEPSRYVQRIAAQKPTLSGTLTHLAIGSLECTP
;
A
#
# COMPACT_ATOMS: atom_id res chain seq x y z
N MET A 1 35.86 -18.64 12.99
CA MET A 1 35.52 -17.60 11.98
C MET A 1 34.42 -18.17 11.11
N THR A 2 33.17 -18.00 11.49
CA THR A 2 32.01 -18.52 10.79
C THR A 2 31.29 -17.31 10.21
N SER A 3 31.41 -17.17 8.89
CA SER A 3 30.77 -16.13 8.10
C SER A 3 29.26 -16.38 8.07
N LEU A 4 28.48 -15.53 8.70
CA LEU A 4 27.02 -15.48 8.57
C LEU A 4 26.68 -14.72 7.29
N ASN A 5 26.71 -15.43 6.15
CA ASN A 5 26.08 -14.97 4.93
C ASN A 5 24.56 -15.24 5.01
N THR A 6 23.82 -14.32 5.57
CA THR A 6 22.36 -14.29 5.37
C THR A 6 22.11 -13.72 3.98
N PRO A 7 21.47 -14.45 3.05
CA PRO A 7 21.16 -13.88 1.74
C PRO A 7 20.11 -12.79 1.93
N PHE A 8 20.49 -11.55 1.66
CA PHE A 8 19.56 -10.43 1.54
C PHE A 8 18.50 -10.81 0.49
N SER A 9 17.27 -10.97 0.94
CA SER A 9 16.14 -11.21 0.04
C SER A 9 15.99 -10.02 -0.92
N VAL A 10 15.94 -10.28 -2.21
CA VAL A 10 15.87 -9.33 -3.33
C VAL A 10 14.62 -8.42 -3.30
N HIS A 11 13.76 -8.53 -2.27
CA HIS A 11 12.49 -7.80 -2.14
C HIS A 11 12.56 -6.51 -1.32
N GLN A 12 13.74 -6.11 -0.85
CA GLN A 12 13.88 -4.88 -0.06
C GLN A 12 14.40 -3.72 -0.91
N THR A 13 13.62 -3.26 -1.87
CA THR A 13 13.89 -1.95 -2.44
C THR A 13 13.57 -0.91 -1.38
N LEU A 14 14.58 -0.19 -0.90
CA LEU A 14 14.43 0.94 0.03
C LEU A 14 13.71 2.14 -0.62
N THR A 15 13.48 2.06 -1.93
CA THR A 15 12.87 3.12 -2.72
C THR A 15 11.36 3.11 -2.57
N VAL A 16 10.80 4.26 -2.28
CA VAL A 16 9.35 4.47 -2.24
C VAL A 16 8.76 4.21 -3.63
N SER A 17 7.62 3.51 -3.69
CA SER A 17 6.89 3.29 -4.94
C SER A 17 6.53 4.63 -5.59
N ASP A 18 6.75 4.75 -6.89
CA ASP A 18 6.35 5.96 -7.64
C ASP A 18 4.82 6.11 -7.66
N TRP A 19 4.08 5.02 -7.53
CA TRP A 19 2.63 5.06 -7.37
C TRP A 19 2.22 5.71 -6.05
N VAL A 20 2.87 5.34 -4.95
CA VAL A 20 2.64 5.97 -3.64
C VAL A 20 3.03 7.44 -3.67
N LYS A 21 4.19 7.80 -4.26
CA LYS A 21 4.59 9.21 -4.42
C LYS A 21 3.57 9.98 -5.25
N LYS A 22 3.17 9.42 -6.40
CA LYS A 22 2.21 10.05 -7.33
C LYS A 22 0.90 10.39 -6.62
N TRP A 23 0.38 9.48 -5.79
CA TRP A 23 -0.93 9.65 -5.19
C TRP A 23 -0.91 10.22 -3.77
N SER A 24 0.25 10.34 -3.12
CA SER A 24 0.35 10.98 -1.80
C SER A 24 -0.06 12.46 -1.83
N HIS A 25 -0.07 13.13 -2.98
CA HIS A 25 -0.48 14.53 -3.12
C HIS A 25 -1.98 14.77 -2.86
N VAL A 26 -2.83 13.74 -2.93
CA VAL A 26 -4.26 13.88 -2.60
C VAL A 26 -4.51 13.89 -1.09
N LEU A 27 -3.49 13.56 -0.29
CA LEU A 27 -3.56 13.45 1.16
C LEU A 27 -3.13 14.80 1.78
N SER A 28 -3.85 15.21 2.82
CA SER A 28 -3.53 16.44 3.55
C SER A 28 -2.49 16.20 4.65
N GLU A 29 -1.77 17.23 5.09
CA GLU A 29 -0.99 17.18 6.33
C GLU A 29 -1.89 16.74 7.50
N ASN A 30 -1.33 15.99 8.43
CA ASN A 30 -2.01 15.37 9.58
C ASN A 30 -3.06 14.30 9.23
N SER A 31 -3.22 13.92 7.96
CA SER A 31 -4.04 12.75 7.60
C SER A 31 -3.51 11.51 8.32
N ARG A 32 -4.43 10.72 8.90
CA ARG A 32 -4.09 9.47 9.57
C ARG A 32 -4.02 8.33 8.55
N ILE A 33 -2.83 7.77 8.37
CA ILE A 33 -2.54 6.78 7.32
C ILE A 33 -2.25 5.41 7.95
N LEU A 34 -2.78 4.35 7.35
CA LEU A 34 -2.36 2.97 7.62
C LEU A 34 -1.42 2.51 6.51
N ASP A 35 -0.14 2.27 6.83
CA ASP A 35 0.80 1.55 5.96
C ASP A 35 0.77 0.06 6.34
N LEU A 36 0.02 -0.74 5.56
CA LEU A 36 -0.25 -2.14 5.85
C LEU A 36 0.81 -3.05 5.25
N ALA A 37 1.32 -4.00 6.05
CA ALA A 37 2.46 -4.86 5.70
C ALA A 37 3.66 -4.00 5.26
N CYS A 38 4.00 -3.03 6.10
CA CYS A 38 4.92 -1.94 5.81
C CYS A 38 6.38 -2.40 5.61
N GLY A 39 6.74 -3.62 6.07
CA GLY A 39 8.11 -4.10 6.08
C GLY A 39 9.02 -3.13 6.83
N TYR A 40 10.14 -2.76 6.23
CA TYR A 40 11.09 -1.80 6.80
C TYR A 40 10.65 -0.33 6.70
N GLY A 41 9.36 -0.07 6.41
CA GLY A 41 8.71 1.23 6.52
C GLY A 41 9.09 2.27 5.48
N ARG A 42 9.51 1.87 4.27
CA ARG A 42 9.90 2.83 3.22
C ARG A 42 8.80 3.84 2.89
N HIS A 43 7.53 3.41 2.87
CA HIS A 43 6.39 4.28 2.62
C HIS A 43 5.98 5.03 3.88
N ALA A 44 5.98 4.38 5.04
CA ALA A 44 5.72 5.02 6.32
C ALA A 44 6.66 6.22 6.55
N MET A 45 7.97 6.05 6.31
CA MET A 45 8.95 7.13 6.43
C MET A 45 8.70 8.27 5.44
N TRP A 46 8.34 7.95 4.19
CA TRP A 46 7.99 8.95 3.18
C TRP A 46 6.77 9.76 3.58
N LEU A 47 5.68 9.09 3.96
CA LEU A 47 4.42 9.73 4.35
C LEU A 47 4.59 10.56 5.62
N SER A 48 5.35 10.07 6.59
CA SER A 48 5.70 10.83 7.80
C SER A 48 6.52 12.09 7.48
N SER A 49 7.42 12.05 6.49
CA SER A 49 8.17 13.22 6.05
C SER A 49 7.29 14.30 5.42
N LEU A 50 6.10 13.92 4.94
CA LEU A 50 5.04 14.81 4.47
C LEU A 50 4.08 15.26 5.59
N LYS A 51 4.47 15.07 6.87
CA LYS A 51 3.72 15.44 8.08
C LYS A 51 2.38 14.69 8.23
N MET A 52 2.29 13.48 7.76
CA MET A 52 1.13 12.60 7.98
C MET A 52 1.32 11.79 9.27
N ASP A 53 0.20 11.48 9.95
CA ASP A 53 0.16 10.59 11.11
C ASP A 53 0.09 9.13 10.63
N VAL A 54 1.22 8.41 10.67
CA VAL A 54 1.32 7.07 10.09
C VAL A 54 1.33 6.01 11.17
N LEU A 55 0.41 5.04 11.05
CA LEU A 55 0.47 3.75 11.70
C LEU A 55 1.08 2.73 10.73
N ALA A 56 2.27 2.25 11.03
CA ALA A 56 2.95 1.21 10.26
C ALA A 56 2.70 -0.16 10.88
N LEU A 57 2.08 -1.07 10.13
CA LEU A 57 1.72 -2.40 10.61
C LEU A 57 2.45 -3.48 9.81
N ASP A 58 3.12 -4.40 10.52
CA ASP A 58 3.76 -5.58 9.94
C ASP A 58 3.82 -6.72 10.97
N LYS A 59 4.12 -7.94 10.52
CA LYS A 59 4.35 -9.09 11.39
C LYS A 59 5.80 -9.23 11.86
N ASP A 60 6.75 -8.57 11.19
CA ASP A 60 8.18 -8.65 11.50
C ASP A 60 8.58 -7.60 12.54
N PRO A 61 8.82 -8.01 13.81
CA PRO A 61 9.19 -7.06 14.86
C PRO A 61 10.52 -6.37 14.59
N LEU A 62 11.48 -7.02 13.92
CA LEU A 62 12.79 -6.42 13.62
C LEU A 62 12.65 -5.30 12.57
N ALA A 63 11.77 -5.50 11.59
CA ALA A 63 11.46 -4.45 10.62
C ALA A 63 10.80 -3.24 11.32
N LEU A 64 9.88 -3.51 12.26
CA LEU A 64 9.16 -2.46 13.00
C LEU A 64 10.06 -1.70 14.00
N GLU A 65 11.05 -2.32 14.62
CA GLU A 65 12.03 -1.63 15.47
C GLU A 65 12.71 -0.48 14.72
N ARG A 66 13.08 -0.72 13.46
CA ARG A 66 13.66 0.33 12.62
C ARG A 66 12.67 1.48 12.36
N VAL A 67 11.42 1.15 12.04
CA VAL A 67 10.37 2.15 11.78
C VAL A 67 10.10 2.98 13.03
N GLN A 68 10.01 2.32 14.19
CA GLN A 68 9.80 2.96 15.47
C GLN A 68 10.96 3.89 15.86
N SER A 69 12.21 3.51 15.55
CA SER A 69 13.38 4.35 15.81
C SER A 69 13.35 5.69 15.04
N MET A 70 12.51 5.79 14.00
CA MET A 70 12.28 7.03 13.24
C MET A 70 11.09 7.85 13.79
N GLY A 71 10.55 7.48 14.96
CA GLY A 71 9.43 8.18 15.60
C GLY A 71 8.05 7.89 15.02
N ILE A 72 7.92 6.85 14.20
CA ILE A 72 6.65 6.45 13.57
C ILE A 72 5.95 5.43 14.47
N THR A 73 4.64 5.57 14.64
CA THR A 73 3.82 4.62 15.40
C THR A 73 3.78 3.27 14.67
N THR A 74 4.05 2.19 15.41
CA THR A 74 4.08 0.83 14.84
C THR A 74 3.11 -0.10 15.54
N MET A 75 2.64 -1.12 14.82
CA MET A 75 1.86 -2.23 15.36
C MET A 75 2.39 -3.55 14.79
N CYS A 76 2.76 -4.47 15.69
CA CYS A 76 3.15 -5.82 15.28
C CYS A 76 1.93 -6.74 15.30
N ALA A 77 1.54 -7.28 14.13
CA ALA A 77 0.42 -8.20 14.01
C ALA A 77 0.56 -9.13 12.81
N ASP A 78 0.21 -10.40 12.98
CA ASP A 78 0.09 -11.37 11.90
C ASP A 78 -1.31 -11.29 11.29
N LEU A 79 -1.41 -10.65 10.13
CA LEU A 79 -2.66 -10.42 9.42
C LEU A 79 -3.23 -11.68 8.75
N GLU A 80 -2.44 -12.74 8.65
CA GLU A 80 -2.84 -13.99 7.97
C GLU A 80 -3.38 -15.03 8.95
N ASN A 81 -2.86 -15.05 10.20
CA ASN A 81 -3.15 -16.08 11.18
C ASN A 81 -3.79 -15.56 12.47
N ALA A 82 -4.05 -14.27 12.58
CA ALA A 82 -4.71 -13.65 13.74
C ALA A 82 -5.93 -12.82 13.33
N PRO A 83 -6.85 -12.52 14.26
CA PRO A 83 -7.95 -11.60 14.01
C PRO A 83 -7.46 -10.21 13.57
N TRP A 84 -8.28 -9.52 12.78
CA TRP A 84 -8.01 -8.14 12.38
C TRP A 84 -7.81 -7.22 13.61
N PRO A 85 -6.64 -6.58 13.76
CA PRO A 85 -6.31 -5.88 15.00
C PRO A 85 -6.85 -4.45 15.09
N LEU A 86 -7.48 -3.93 14.01
CA LEU A 86 -7.87 -2.53 13.86
C LEU A 86 -9.40 -2.36 13.68
N ALA A 87 -10.21 -3.24 14.29
CA ALA A 87 -11.66 -3.30 14.08
C ALA A 87 -12.37 -1.94 14.29
N ASP A 88 -11.94 -1.18 15.31
CA ASP A 88 -12.55 0.11 15.68
C ASP A 88 -11.78 1.32 15.16
N GLN A 89 -10.79 1.10 14.28
CA GLN A 89 -9.97 2.18 13.76
C GLN A 89 -10.30 2.47 12.30
N ARG A 90 -10.31 3.76 11.98
CA ARG A 90 -10.53 4.26 10.62
C ARG A 90 -9.44 5.26 10.25
N PHE A 91 -9.04 5.22 9.00
CA PHE A 91 -7.91 5.98 8.47
C PHE A 91 -8.37 6.89 7.32
N ASP A 92 -7.68 8.01 7.17
CA ASP A 92 -7.90 8.92 6.04
C ASP A 92 -7.33 8.33 4.75
N ALA A 93 -6.30 7.47 4.88
CA ALA A 93 -5.87 6.64 3.77
C ALA A 93 -5.29 5.29 4.21
N LEU A 94 -5.43 4.32 3.32
CA LEU A 94 -4.81 2.99 3.36
C LEU A 94 -3.75 2.90 2.26
N VAL A 95 -2.53 2.56 2.64
CA VAL A 95 -1.42 2.26 1.72
C VAL A 95 -1.05 0.80 1.85
N VAL A 96 -1.02 0.07 0.73
CA VAL A 96 -0.61 -1.34 0.68
C VAL A 96 0.33 -1.54 -0.51
N THR A 97 1.51 -2.12 -0.26
CA THR A 97 2.43 -2.43 -1.35
C THR A 97 3.05 -3.82 -1.20
N ASN A 98 3.13 -4.54 -2.32
CA ASN A 98 3.75 -5.88 -2.39
C ASN A 98 3.13 -6.89 -1.39
N TYR A 99 1.86 -6.74 -1.04
CA TYR A 99 1.15 -7.60 -0.12
C TYR A 99 -0.23 -7.96 -0.70
N LEU A 100 -0.64 -9.20 -0.54
CA LEU A 100 -1.96 -9.68 -0.95
C LEU A 100 -2.44 -10.77 0.00
N TRP A 101 -3.55 -10.52 0.68
CA TRP A 101 -4.28 -11.51 1.48
C TRP A 101 -5.78 -11.27 1.34
N ARG A 102 -6.42 -12.04 0.47
CA ARG A 102 -7.81 -11.80 0.03
C ARG A 102 -8.83 -11.80 1.17
N SER A 103 -8.61 -12.59 2.21
CA SER A 103 -9.48 -12.61 3.39
C SER A 103 -9.59 -11.27 4.11
N LEU A 104 -8.65 -10.34 3.86
CA LEU A 104 -8.68 -9.00 4.45
C LEU A 104 -9.53 -7.99 3.67
N TRP A 105 -10.00 -8.29 2.46
CA TRP A 105 -10.74 -7.32 1.66
C TRP A 105 -11.84 -6.58 2.43
N PRO A 106 -12.73 -7.28 3.18
CA PRO A 106 -13.76 -6.58 3.95
C PRO A 106 -13.18 -5.60 4.98
N ASN A 107 -12.11 -5.98 5.67
CA ASN A 107 -11.46 -5.15 6.67
C ASN A 107 -10.77 -3.93 6.04
N LEU A 108 -10.15 -4.11 4.87
CA LEU A 108 -9.47 -3.02 4.16
C LEU A 108 -10.46 -1.99 3.64
N LEU A 109 -11.61 -2.43 3.11
CA LEU A 109 -12.68 -1.54 2.66
C LEU A 109 -13.30 -0.77 3.84
N ASP A 110 -13.47 -1.46 4.98
CA ASP A 110 -14.10 -0.88 6.17
C ASP A 110 -13.16 0.09 6.90
N CYS A 111 -11.87 -0.18 6.99
CA CYS A 111 -10.91 0.66 7.74
C CYS A 111 -10.67 2.04 7.11
N VAL A 112 -11.08 2.28 5.86
CA VAL A 112 -11.00 3.59 5.21
C VAL A 112 -12.22 4.43 5.59
N LYS A 113 -12.00 5.67 6.05
CA LYS A 113 -13.06 6.64 6.32
C LYS A 113 -13.83 6.98 5.04
N GLU A 114 -15.06 7.45 5.19
CA GLU A 114 -15.77 8.10 4.09
C GLU A 114 -14.98 9.32 3.58
N GLY A 115 -14.88 9.45 2.26
CA GLY A 115 -14.01 10.44 1.61
C GLY A 115 -12.51 10.10 1.66
N GLY A 116 -12.13 9.04 2.39
CA GLY A 116 -10.74 8.59 2.49
C GLY A 116 -10.24 7.87 1.24
N PHE A 117 -8.96 7.56 1.21
CA PHE A 117 -8.27 7.09 0.01
C PHE A 117 -7.66 5.70 0.19
N VAL A 118 -7.51 4.98 -0.90
CA VAL A 118 -6.71 3.76 -1.00
C VAL A 118 -5.62 3.97 -2.05
N ILE A 119 -4.39 3.60 -1.71
CA ILE A 119 -3.24 3.54 -2.61
C ILE A 119 -2.70 2.12 -2.52
N TYR A 120 -2.98 1.30 -3.51
CA TYR A 120 -2.62 -0.12 -3.50
C TYR A 120 -1.77 -0.45 -4.73
N GLU A 121 -0.65 -1.16 -4.54
CA GLU A 121 0.20 -1.70 -5.60
C GLU A 121 0.71 -3.07 -5.19
N THR A 122 0.42 -4.11 -5.98
CA THR A 122 1.00 -5.44 -5.74
C THR A 122 1.12 -6.24 -7.03
N PHE A 123 1.72 -7.42 -6.92
CA PHE A 123 1.97 -8.30 -8.05
C PHE A 123 0.69 -8.90 -8.60
N CYS A 124 0.65 -9.10 -9.92
CA CYS A 124 -0.46 -9.78 -10.58
C CYS A 124 0.03 -10.92 -11.49
N GLU A 125 -0.90 -11.67 -12.04
CA GLU A 125 -0.63 -12.76 -12.97
C GLU A 125 0.29 -12.29 -14.11
N GLY A 126 1.29 -13.10 -14.46
CA GLY A 126 2.40 -12.72 -15.33
C GLY A 126 3.70 -12.43 -14.57
N HIS A 127 3.64 -12.03 -13.28
CA HIS A 127 4.84 -11.75 -12.50
C HIS A 127 5.70 -13.00 -12.23
N GLN A 128 5.12 -14.19 -12.20
CA GLN A 128 5.83 -15.45 -12.00
C GLN A 128 6.96 -15.69 -13.02
N ALA A 129 6.92 -15.02 -14.16
CA ALA A 129 7.99 -15.06 -15.16
C ALA A 129 9.22 -14.21 -14.76
N TYR A 130 9.08 -13.30 -13.79
CA TYR A 130 10.10 -12.34 -13.38
C TYR A 130 10.67 -12.60 -11.99
N GLY A 131 9.99 -13.43 -11.16
CA GLY A 131 10.49 -13.76 -9.83
C GLY A 131 9.41 -14.18 -8.83
N LYS A 132 9.64 -13.84 -7.57
CA LYS A 132 8.69 -14.08 -6.48
C LYS A 132 7.92 -12.81 -6.16
N PRO A 133 6.65 -12.93 -5.72
CA PRO A 133 5.87 -14.16 -5.54
C PRO A 133 5.51 -14.83 -6.87
N SER A 134 5.48 -16.17 -6.88
CA SER A 134 5.13 -16.96 -8.07
C SER A 134 3.88 -17.84 -7.89
N ARG A 135 3.37 -17.95 -6.65
CA ARG A 135 2.13 -18.68 -6.35
C ARG A 135 0.92 -17.81 -6.68
N ALA A 136 -0.08 -18.41 -7.31
CA ALA A 136 -1.33 -17.72 -7.70
C ALA A 136 -2.04 -17.03 -6.51
N ASP A 137 -1.95 -17.60 -5.30
CA ASP A 137 -2.55 -17.02 -4.09
C ASP A 137 -2.05 -15.60 -3.80
N PHE A 138 -0.81 -15.29 -4.21
CA PHE A 138 -0.15 -14.00 -4.00
C PHE A 138 -0.08 -13.13 -5.25
N LEU A 139 -0.78 -13.52 -6.31
CA LEU A 139 -0.89 -12.77 -7.55
C LEU A 139 -2.34 -12.37 -7.79
N LEU A 140 -2.57 -11.08 -8.05
CA LEU A 140 -3.89 -10.60 -8.45
C LEU A 140 -4.25 -11.14 -9.83
N LYS A 141 -5.52 -11.47 -10.03
CA LYS A 141 -6.08 -11.70 -11.36
C LYS A 141 -6.20 -10.39 -12.10
N SER A 142 -6.24 -10.41 -13.43
CA SER A 142 -6.44 -9.19 -14.22
C SER A 142 -7.70 -8.44 -13.76
N GLY A 143 -7.55 -7.14 -13.48
CA GLY A 143 -8.63 -6.27 -13.04
C GLY A 143 -9.11 -6.46 -11.60
N GLU A 144 -8.55 -7.39 -10.81
CA GLU A 144 -9.07 -7.74 -9.48
C GLU A 144 -9.19 -6.55 -8.53
N LEU A 145 -8.26 -5.58 -8.58
CA LEU A 145 -8.38 -4.38 -7.74
C LEU A 145 -9.57 -3.49 -8.15
N LEU A 146 -9.97 -3.47 -9.41
CA LEU A 146 -11.17 -2.76 -9.84
C LEU A 146 -12.44 -3.41 -9.28
N GLU A 147 -12.48 -4.73 -9.22
CA GLU A 147 -13.60 -5.48 -8.63
C GLU A 147 -13.67 -5.24 -7.11
N VAL A 148 -12.53 -5.36 -6.41
CA VAL A 148 -12.46 -5.17 -4.95
C VAL A 148 -12.90 -3.78 -4.53
N PHE A 149 -12.50 -2.75 -5.28
CA PHE A 149 -12.81 -1.34 -4.97
C PHE A 149 -13.92 -0.78 -5.87
N GLU A 150 -14.84 -1.62 -6.38
CA GLU A 150 -15.95 -1.20 -7.26
C GLU A 150 -16.85 -0.12 -6.64
N SER A 151 -17.02 -0.14 -5.31
CA SER A 151 -17.78 0.87 -4.57
C SER A 151 -17.05 2.19 -4.36
N PHE A 152 -15.75 2.26 -4.72
CA PHE A 152 -14.92 3.46 -4.59
C PHE A 152 -14.84 4.20 -5.93
N LYS A 153 -14.65 5.51 -5.88
CA LYS A 153 -14.31 6.29 -7.07
C LYS A 153 -12.85 6.02 -7.46
N VAL A 154 -12.63 5.34 -8.58
CA VAL A 154 -11.28 5.11 -9.12
C VAL A 154 -10.71 6.42 -9.62
N LEU A 155 -9.54 6.80 -9.09
CA LEU A 155 -8.77 8.00 -9.49
C LEU A 155 -7.67 7.65 -10.49
N GLY A 156 -7.11 6.45 -10.36
CA GLY A 156 -6.12 5.91 -11.26
C GLY A 156 -6.03 4.39 -11.13
N PHE A 157 -5.80 3.72 -12.24
CA PHE A 157 -5.57 2.28 -12.31
C PHE A 157 -4.56 1.98 -13.40
N GLU A 158 -3.64 1.09 -13.10
CA GLU A 158 -2.68 0.58 -14.06
C GLU A 158 -2.42 -0.90 -13.81
N GLU A 159 -2.30 -1.67 -14.89
CA GLU A 159 -1.89 -3.06 -14.87
C GLU A 159 -0.87 -3.30 -15.95
N GLY A 160 0.28 -3.90 -15.62
CA GLY A 160 1.31 -4.17 -16.60
C GLY A 160 2.70 -4.38 -16.03
N LEU A 161 3.66 -4.42 -16.94
CA LEU A 161 5.06 -4.62 -16.63
C LEU A 161 5.72 -3.28 -16.27
N LEU A 162 6.32 -3.22 -15.10
CA LEU A 162 7.30 -2.21 -14.73
C LEU A 162 8.70 -2.73 -15.05
N SER A 163 9.55 -1.90 -15.65
CA SER A 163 10.86 -2.33 -16.16
C SER A 163 11.97 -2.36 -15.11
N GLU A 164 11.90 -1.48 -14.09
CA GLU A 164 13.01 -1.29 -13.16
C GLU A 164 12.55 -1.27 -11.68
N PRO A 165 12.68 -2.40 -10.99
CA PRO A 165 12.97 -3.76 -11.47
C PRO A 165 11.79 -4.36 -12.22
N SER A 166 12.05 -5.33 -13.12
CA SER A 166 10.98 -5.99 -13.88
C SER A 166 9.96 -6.67 -12.96
N ARG A 167 8.74 -6.15 -12.96
CA ARG A 167 7.62 -6.61 -12.11
C ARG A 167 6.32 -6.50 -12.89
N TYR A 168 5.52 -7.53 -12.90
CA TYR A 168 4.14 -7.42 -13.40
C TYR A 168 3.24 -7.08 -12.22
N VAL A 169 2.60 -5.94 -12.28
CA VAL A 169 1.84 -5.37 -11.15
C VAL A 169 0.48 -4.87 -11.58
N GLN A 170 -0.42 -4.81 -10.60
CA GLN A 170 -1.66 -4.08 -10.68
C GLN A 170 -1.65 -3.03 -9.57
N ARG A 171 -2.10 -1.81 -9.89
CA ARG A 171 -2.09 -0.70 -8.94
C ARG A 171 -3.30 0.20 -9.10
N ILE A 172 -3.87 0.61 -7.99
CA ILE A 172 -5.06 1.45 -7.92
C ILE A 172 -4.88 2.58 -6.92
N ALA A 173 -5.42 3.74 -7.26
CA ALA A 173 -5.74 4.81 -6.33
C ALA A 173 -7.23 5.07 -6.43
N ALA A 174 -7.92 5.01 -5.30
CA ALA A 174 -9.36 5.14 -5.25
C ALA A 174 -9.82 5.90 -4.01
N GLN A 175 -10.96 6.57 -4.10
CA GLN A 175 -11.57 7.33 -3.00
C GLN A 175 -12.90 6.70 -2.58
N LYS A 176 -13.06 6.44 -1.28
CA LYS A 176 -14.32 5.98 -0.72
C LYS A 176 -15.35 7.10 -0.81
N PRO A 177 -16.57 6.85 -1.32
CA PRO A 177 -17.62 7.86 -1.37
C PRO A 177 -17.94 8.42 0.02
N THR A 178 -18.46 9.64 0.06
CA THR A 178 -19.08 10.21 1.26
C THR A 178 -20.59 9.93 1.26
N LEU A 179 -21.19 9.70 2.42
CA LEU A 179 -22.64 9.47 2.53
C LEU A 179 -23.47 10.66 2.01
N SER A 180 -22.91 11.87 2.00
CA SER A 180 -23.58 13.09 1.53
C SER A 180 -23.59 13.25 0.00
N GLY A 181 -22.99 12.32 -0.75
CA GLY A 181 -22.93 12.40 -2.22
C GLY A 181 -22.11 13.57 -2.78
N THR A 182 -21.45 14.35 -1.94
CA THR A 182 -20.60 15.45 -2.37
C THR A 182 -19.24 14.88 -2.83
N LEU A 183 -19.12 14.72 -4.15
CA LEU A 183 -17.82 14.40 -4.77
C LEU A 183 -16.91 15.62 -4.61
N THR A 184 -15.86 15.49 -3.84
CA THR A 184 -14.76 16.46 -3.90
C THR A 184 -14.14 16.36 -5.30
N HIS A 185 -14.31 17.41 -6.10
CA HIS A 185 -13.64 17.50 -7.40
C HIS A 185 -12.15 17.72 -7.15
N LEU A 186 -11.36 16.65 -7.22
CA LEU A 186 -9.92 16.77 -7.31
C LEU A 186 -9.58 17.31 -8.69
N ALA A 187 -8.94 18.47 -8.74
CA ALA A 187 -8.36 18.98 -9.97
C ALA A 187 -7.25 18.00 -10.39
N ILE A 188 -7.41 17.36 -11.52
CA ILE A 188 -6.35 16.58 -12.17
C ILE A 188 -5.36 17.62 -12.68
N GLY A 189 -4.28 17.86 -11.93
CA GLY A 189 -3.19 18.68 -12.42
C GLY A 189 -2.67 18.12 -13.73
N SER A 190 -2.54 18.97 -14.73
CA SER A 190 -1.94 18.64 -16.01
C SER A 190 -0.55 18.04 -15.76
N LEU A 191 -0.38 16.76 -16.05
CA LEU A 191 0.92 16.10 -16.13
C LEU A 191 1.61 16.70 -17.36
N GLU A 192 2.45 17.73 -17.16
CA GLU A 192 3.37 18.15 -18.20
C GLU A 192 4.37 17.01 -18.42
N CYS A 193 4.20 16.30 -19.53
CA CYS A 193 5.25 15.48 -20.09
C CYS A 193 6.34 16.44 -20.59
N THR A 194 7.40 16.59 -19.82
CA THR A 194 8.64 17.18 -20.34
C THR A 194 9.34 16.12 -21.19
N PRO A 195 9.80 16.47 -22.40
CA PRO A 195 10.44 15.56 -23.35
C PRO A 195 11.77 14.98 -22.86
#